data_a0de59e5e307f9579f18f9005db971e9
#
_entry.id   a0de59e5e307f9579f18f9005db971e9
#
_cell.length_a   1.000
_cell.length_b   1.000
_cell.length_c   1.000
_cell.angle_alpha   90.00
_cell.angle_beta   90.00
_cell.angle_gamma   90.00
#
_symmetry.space_group_name_H-M   'P 1'
#
loop_
_entity.id
_entity.type
_entity.pdbx_description
1 polymer ?
#
loop_
_entity_poly.entity_id
_entity_poly.type
_entity_poly.pdbx_seq_one_letter_code
_entity_poly.pdbx_strand_id
1 'polypeptide(L)'
;MLHVIEAIVDNGEFYESQQYWATNIITCFARMDGQTVGIIANQPKVMAGCLDINASDKSSRFIRFCDAFNIPLLNLVDVPGFLPGCNQEYGGIIRHGAKMLYAYSEATVPKITVVTRKAYGGSYLAMCSQDLGADQVIAWPTAEIAVMGPAGAANIIFKNDPDVKAKTEEYIDNFATPYQAAMRGMVDIVIEPKNTRPTIINALQMLQSKRETRPAKRHGNIPL
;
A
#
# COMPACT_ATOMS: atom_id res chain seq x y z
N MET A 1 4.29 11.38 4.90
CA MET A 1 4.99 10.23 4.30
C MET A 1 6.36 10.62 3.71
N LEU A 2 6.54 11.82 3.14
CA LEU A 2 7.86 12.24 2.58
C LEU A 2 9.03 12.01 3.56
N HIS A 3 8.91 12.43 4.83
CA HIS A 3 9.96 12.20 5.82
C HIS A 3 10.28 10.72 6.10
N VAL A 4 9.30 9.83 5.89
CA VAL A 4 9.56 8.38 5.99
C VAL A 4 10.41 7.93 4.81
N ILE A 5 10.08 8.41 3.60
CA ILE A 5 10.87 8.10 2.39
C ILE A 5 12.30 8.62 2.57
N GLU A 6 12.47 9.90 2.93
CA GLU A 6 13.79 10.51 3.20
C GLU A 6 14.63 9.70 4.21
N ALA A 7 13.98 9.18 5.25
CA ALA A 7 14.68 8.44 6.31
C ALA A 7 15.16 7.03 5.89
N ILE A 8 14.55 6.44 4.88
CA ILE A 8 14.84 5.05 4.49
C ILE A 8 15.67 4.92 3.22
N VAL A 9 15.68 5.94 2.33
CA VAL A 9 16.41 5.90 1.06
C VAL A 9 17.85 6.35 1.21
N ASP A 10 18.67 6.07 0.21
CA ASP A 10 20.08 6.48 0.19
C ASP A 10 20.19 8.00 0.17
N ASN A 11 20.98 8.56 1.08
CA ASN A 11 21.26 9.99 1.24
C ASN A 11 20.01 10.86 1.47
N GLY A 12 18.83 10.27 1.71
CA GLY A 12 17.54 10.99 1.75
C GLY A 12 17.09 11.52 0.38
N GLU A 13 17.69 11.05 -0.71
CA GLU A 13 17.44 11.56 -2.06
C GLU A 13 16.42 10.70 -2.81
N PHE A 14 15.42 11.35 -3.39
CA PHE A 14 14.45 10.70 -4.29
C PHE A 14 13.94 11.69 -5.34
N TYR A 15 13.48 11.15 -6.45
CA TYR A 15 12.85 11.91 -7.53
C TYR A 15 11.35 11.63 -7.57
N GLU A 16 10.51 12.59 -7.16
CA GLU A 16 9.06 12.47 -7.18
C GLU A 16 8.53 12.70 -8.61
N SER A 17 7.83 11.70 -9.14
CA SER A 17 7.14 11.78 -10.42
C SER A 17 5.74 12.36 -10.22
N GLN A 18 5.34 13.32 -11.05
CA GLN A 18 4.02 13.94 -11.00
C GLN A 18 3.70 14.57 -9.63
N GLN A 19 4.66 15.24 -9.03
CA GLN A 19 4.59 15.83 -7.68
C GLN A 19 3.33 16.68 -7.43
N TYR A 20 2.86 17.43 -8.44
CA TYR A 20 1.74 18.35 -8.30
C TYR A 20 0.38 17.76 -8.71
N TRP A 21 0.32 16.50 -9.12
CA TRP A 21 -0.90 15.81 -9.48
C TRP A 21 -1.16 14.64 -8.56
N ALA A 22 -2.44 14.47 -8.14
CA ALA A 22 -2.85 13.43 -7.19
C ALA A 22 -1.92 13.37 -5.96
N THR A 23 -1.84 14.48 -5.22
CA THR A 23 -0.88 14.67 -4.13
C THR A 23 -1.19 13.85 -2.88
N ASN A 24 -2.33 13.17 -2.83
CA ASN A 24 -2.72 12.16 -1.85
C ASN A 24 -1.95 10.84 -2.00
N ILE A 25 -1.24 10.65 -3.15
CA ILE A 25 -0.31 9.55 -3.36
C ILE A 25 1.01 10.06 -3.92
N ILE A 26 2.11 9.53 -3.41
CA ILE A 26 3.47 9.82 -3.84
C ILE A 26 3.93 8.67 -4.74
N THR A 27 4.49 8.99 -5.89
CA THR A 27 5.21 8.05 -6.75
C THR A 27 6.61 8.61 -6.99
N CYS A 28 7.64 7.89 -6.59
CA CYS A 28 9.00 8.38 -6.75
C CYS A 28 10.01 7.26 -7.04
N PHE A 29 11.13 7.64 -7.63
CA PHE A 29 12.30 6.80 -7.78
C PHE A 29 13.32 7.18 -6.71
N ALA A 30 13.93 6.16 -6.10
CA ALA A 30 14.98 6.34 -5.10
C ALA A 30 16.03 5.23 -5.23
N ARG A 31 17.04 5.28 -4.38
CA ARG A 31 18.01 4.19 -4.23
C ARG A 31 17.95 3.61 -2.83
N MET A 32 18.08 2.30 -2.77
CA MET A 32 18.18 1.51 -1.55
C MET A 32 19.42 0.62 -1.68
N ASP A 33 20.46 0.93 -0.91
CA ASP A 33 21.78 0.24 -1.02
C ASP A 33 22.31 0.22 -2.47
N GLY A 34 22.22 1.38 -3.15
CA GLY A 34 22.64 1.56 -4.54
C GLY A 34 21.66 1.03 -5.59
N GLN A 35 20.70 0.19 -5.23
CA GLN A 35 19.71 -0.36 -6.16
C GLN A 35 18.56 0.64 -6.37
N THR A 36 18.19 0.88 -7.63
CA THR A 36 17.01 1.70 -7.96
C THR A 36 15.73 0.99 -7.58
N VAL A 37 14.83 1.72 -6.91
CA VAL A 37 13.49 1.26 -6.53
C VAL A 37 12.43 2.27 -6.92
N GLY A 38 11.23 1.80 -7.27
CA GLY A 38 10.04 2.62 -7.43
C GLY A 38 9.21 2.59 -6.15
N ILE A 39 8.93 3.74 -5.58
CA ILE A 39 8.17 3.87 -4.33
C ILE A 39 6.76 4.39 -4.63
N ILE A 40 5.75 3.70 -4.13
CA ILE A 40 4.36 4.15 -4.11
C ILE A 40 3.94 4.31 -2.65
N ALA A 41 3.52 5.51 -2.24
CA ALA A 41 3.25 5.80 -0.85
C ALA A 41 2.00 6.67 -0.67
N ASN A 42 1.11 6.30 0.25
CA ASN A 42 -0.01 7.16 0.61
C ASN A 42 0.50 8.42 1.31
N GLN A 43 -0.12 9.58 1.01
CA GLN A 43 0.17 10.85 1.69
C GLN A 43 -0.97 11.25 2.62
N PRO A 44 -0.92 10.85 3.92
CA PRO A 44 -2.05 11.08 4.83
C PRO A 44 -2.33 12.55 5.14
N LYS A 45 -1.41 13.46 4.82
CA LYS A 45 -1.66 14.91 4.93
C LYS A 45 -2.69 15.44 3.91
N VAL A 46 -2.93 14.67 2.83
CA VAL A 46 -3.88 15.02 1.78
C VAL A 46 -4.97 13.97 1.74
N MET A 47 -6.23 14.36 1.91
CA MET A 47 -7.41 13.46 1.94
C MET A 47 -7.21 12.21 2.83
N ALA A 48 -6.48 12.36 3.96
CA ALA A 48 -6.12 11.28 4.87
C ALA A 48 -5.39 10.08 4.21
N GLY A 49 -4.85 10.26 3.00
CA GLY A 49 -4.24 9.18 2.21
C GLY A 49 -5.22 8.29 1.45
N CYS A 50 -6.51 8.67 1.37
CA CYS A 50 -7.51 7.95 0.58
C CYS A 50 -7.07 7.85 -0.88
N LEU A 51 -7.43 6.73 -1.52
CA LEU A 51 -7.27 6.56 -2.97
C LEU A 51 -8.49 7.13 -3.70
N ASP A 52 -8.28 8.11 -4.54
CA ASP A 52 -9.26 8.64 -5.48
C ASP A 52 -8.96 8.15 -6.92
N ILE A 53 -9.76 8.61 -7.87
CA ILE A 53 -9.58 8.28 -9.30
C ILE A 53 -8.17 8.62 -9.76
N ASN A 54 -7.70 9.84 -9.47
CA ASN A 54 -6.41 10.32 -9.95
C ASN A 54 -5.24 9.59 -9.30
N ALA A 55 -5.32 9.28 -7.99
CA ALA A 55 -4.31 8.49 -7.29
C ALA A 55 -4.22 7.07 -7.86
N SER A 56 -5.36 6.47 -8.21
CA SER A 56 -5.40 5.14 -8.83
C SER A 56 -4.75 5.14 -10.21
N ASP A 57 -5.01 6.15 -11.03
CA ASP A 57 -4.41 6.29 -12.36
C ASP A 57 -2.90 6.59 -12.29
N LYS A 58 -2.48 7.50 -11.41
CA LYS A 58 -1.06 7.82 -11.16
C LYS A 58 -0.28 6.59 -10.76
N SER A 59 -0.79 5.85 -9.78
CA SER A 59 -0.14 4.63 -9.28
C SER A 59 -0.09 3.53 -10.33
N SER A 60 -1.20 3.27 -11.03
CA SER A 60 -1.26 2.23 -12.06
C SER A 60 -0.25 2.44 -13.17
N ARG A 61 -0.12 3.68 -13.64
CA ARG A 61 0.86 4.06 -14.65
C ARG A 61 2.29 3.86 -14.14
N PHE A 62 2.56 4.29 -12.91
CA PHE A 62 3.89 4.18 -12.30
C PHE A 62 4.30 2.73 -12.07
N ILE A 63 3.41 1.89 -11.55
CA ILE A 63 3.64 0.45 -11.35
C ILE A 63 4.03 -0.21 -12.68
N ARG A 64 3.25 0.03 -13.73
CA ARG A 64 3.53 -0.54 -15.06
C ARG A 64 4.84 -0.04 -15.66
N PHE A 65 5.20 1.21 -15.41
CA PHE A 65 6.50 1.74 -15.81
C PHE A 65 7.62 0.98 -15.09
N CYS A 66 7.54 0.84 -13.77
CA CYS A 66 8.55 0.12 -12.99
C CYS A 66 8.69 -1.34 -13.46
N ASP A 67 7.58 -2.03 -13.69
CA ASP A 67 7.59 -3.41 -14.18
C ASP A 67 8.24 -3.51 -15.58
N ALA A 68 7.93 -2.58 -16.49
CA ALA A 68 8.50 -2.56 -17.84
C ALA A 68 10.02 -2.35 -17.86
N PHE A 69 10.58 -1.73 -16.83
CA PHE A 69 12.01 -1.45 -16.71
C PHE A 69 12.72 -2.28 -15.63
N ASN A 70 12.09 -3.34 -15.12
CA ASN A 70 12.61 -4.22 -14.07
C ASN A 70 13.01 -3.46 -12.79
N ILE A 71 12.26 -2.44 -12.41
CA ILE A 71 12.47 -1.66 -11.19
C ILE A 71 11.61 -2.27 -10.08
N PRO A 72 12.20 -2.77 -8.98
CA PRO A 72 11.46 -3.26 -7.81
C PRO A 72 10.51 -2.21 -7.24
N LEU A 73 9.37 -2.65 -6.72
CA LEU A 73 8.33 -1.82 -6.13
C LEU A 73 8.37 -1.88 -4.61
N LEU A 74 8.42 -0.71 -3.99
CA LEU A 74 8.27 -0.52 -2.54
C LEU A 74 6.98 0.27 -2.28
N ASN A 75 6.06 -0.32 -1.51
CA ASN A 75 4.78 0.29 -1.16
C ASN A 75 4.80 0.71 0.31
N LEU A 76 4.52 1.98 0.61
CA LEU A 76 4.38 2.50 1.97
C LEU A 76 2.91 2.81 2.22
N VAL A 77 2.27 2.00 3.07
CA VAL A 77 0.82 1.98 3.24
C VAL A 77 0.39 2.75 4.48
N ASP A 78 -0.46 3.74 4.28
CA ASP A 78 -1.24 4.44 5.30
C ASP A 78 -2.54 4.92 4.65
N VAL A 79 -3.50 3.99 4.45
CA VAL A 79 -4.70 4.21 3.66
C VAL A 79 -5.96 3.81 4.41
N PRO A 80 -6.91 4.74 4.61
CA PRO A 80 -8.18 4.43 5.28
C PRO A 80 -9.26 3.87 4.35
N GLY A 81 -9.13 4.04 3.04
CA GLY A 81 -10.14 3.61 2.07
C GLY A 81 -9.94 4.23 0.69
N PHE A 82 -10.77 3.81 -0.26
CA PHE A 82 -11.05 4.60 -1.43
C PHE A 82 -11.91 5.81 -1.05
N LEU A 83 -11.72 6.94 -1.72
CA LEU A 83 -12.48 8.15 -1.43
C LEU A 83 -13.96 7.96 -1.78
N PRO A 84 -14.88 8.07 -0.81
CA PRO A 84 -16.31 7.95 -1.08
C PRO A 84 -16.88 9.24 -1.68
N GLY A 85 -18.07 9.13 -2.25
CA GLY A 85 -18.86 10.27 -2.71
C GLY A 85 -19.30 10.18 -4.16
N CYS A 86 -20.41 10.85 -4.48
CA CYS A 86 -21.05 10.80 -5.79
C CYS A 86 -20.09 11.12 -6.95
N ASN A 87 -19.22 12.11 -6.78
CA ASN A 87 -18.25 12.48 -7.83
C ASN A 87 -17.27 11.34 -8.14
N GLN A 88 -16.86 10.58 -7.13
CA GLN A 88 -15.99 9.41 -7.30
C GLN A 88 -16.74 8.24 -7.93
N GLU A 89 -17.96 7.98 -7.45
CA GLU A 89 -18.81 6.90 -7.97
C GLU A 89 -19.17 7.14 -9.45
N TYR A 90 -19.71 8.32 -9.79
CA TYR A 90 -20.05 8.67 -11.18
C TYR A 90 -18.79 8.84 -12.06
N GLY A 91 -17.67 9.26 -11.49
CA GLY A 91 -16.38 9.35 -12.19
C GLY A 91 -15.76 7.98 -12.47
N GLY A 92 -16.27 6.90 -11.86
CA GLY A 92 -15.83 5.52 -12.11
C GLY A 92 -14.68 5.07 -11.22
N ILE A 93 -14.68 5.44 -9.91
CA ILE A 93 -13.65 5.03 -8.95
C ILE A 93 -13.40 3.51 -8.94
N ILE A 94 -14.45 2.69 -9.12
CA ILE A 94 -14.32 1.23 -9.17
C ILE A 94 -13.45 0.81 -10.34
N ARG A 95 -13.68 1.39 -11.53
CA ARG A 95 -12.91 1.10 -12.73
C ARG A 95 -11.46 1.58 -12.62
N HIS A 96 -11.25 2.78 -12.10
CA HIS A 96 -9.91 3.35 -11.91
C HIS A 96 -9.14 2.62 -10.79
N GLY A 97 -9.80 2.26 -9.70
CA GLY A 97 -9.22 1.39 -8.67
C GLY A 97 -8.83 0.02 -9.20
N ALA A 98 -9.64 -0.55 -10.09
CA ALA A 98 -9.34 -1.83 -10.75
C ALA A 98 -8.07 -1.77 -11.63
N LYS A 99 -7.71 -0.60 -12.20
CA LYS A 99 -6.43 -0.43 -12.89
C LYS A 99 -5.24 -0.69 -11.98
N MET A 100 -5.31 -0.22 -10.74
CA MET A 100 -4.24 -0.39 -9.76
C MET A 100 -4.10 -1.86 -9.34
N LEU A 101 -5.22 -2.53 -9.06
CA LEU A 101 -5.24 -3.98 -8.79
C LEU A 101 -4.65 -4.76 -9.97
N TYR A 102 -5.07 -4.43 -11.19
CA TYR A 102 -4.56 -5.07 -12.39
C TYR A 102 -3.04 -4.86 -12.55
N ALA A 103 -2.56 -3.63 -12.36
CA ALA A 103 -1.14 -3.31 -12.52
C ALA A 103 -0.26 -4.12 -11.55
N TYR A 104 -0.64 -4.23 -10.29
CA TYR A 104 0.10 -5.06 -9.32
C TYR A 104 -0.01 -6.55 -9.61
N SER A 105 -1.18 -7.03 -10.03
CA SER A 105 -1.36 -8.45 -10.39
C SER A 105 -0.57 -8.84 -11.62
N GLU A 106 -0.34 -7.91 -12.55
CA GLU A 106 0.44 -8.15 -13.77
C GLU A 106 1.94 -8.00 -13.54
N ALA A 107 2.37 -7.13 -12.62
CA ALA A 107 3.77 -6.86 -12.35
C ALA A 107 4.52 -8.10 -11.85
N THR A 108 5.69 -8.33 -12.45
CA THR A 108 6.57 -9.49 -12.19
C THR A 108 7.82 -9.13 -11.39
N VAL A 109 8.10 -7.84 -11.24
CA VAL A 109 9.21 -7.32 -10.41
C VAL A 109 9.01 -7.62 -8.92
N PRO A 110 10.06 -7.60 -8.10
CA PRO A 110 9.92 -7.66 -6.64
C PRO A 110 8.97 -6.59 -6.11
N LYS A 111 8.05 -7.01 -5.23
CA LYS A 111 7.02 -6.16 -4.60
C LYS A 111 7.10 -6.29 -3.10
N ILE A 112 7.55 -5.24 -2.43
CA ILE A 112 7.66 -5.17 -0.97
C ILE A 112 6.64 -4.16 -0.45
N THR A 113 5.89 -4.53 0.57
CA THR A 113 4.88 -3.65 1.18
C THR A 113 5.19 -3.43 2.65
N VAL A 114 5.19 -2.16 3.07
CA VAL A 114 5.36 -1.76 4.47
C VAL A 114 4.11 -1.04 4.94
N VAL A 115 3.39 -1.65 5.88
CA VAL A 115 2.21 -1.04 6.51
C VAL A 115 2.69 -0.21 7.70
N THR A 116 2.58 1.11 7.59
CA THR A 116 3.08 2.04 8.62
C THR A 116 2.01 2.40 9.64
N ARG A 117 0.74 2.47 9.21
CA ARG A 117 -0.39 2.80 10.08
C ARG A 117 -1.68 2.14 9.57
N LYS A 118 -2.53 2.86 8.86
CA LYS A 118 -3.84 2.36 8.40
C LYS A 118 -3.72 1.53 7.14
N ALA A 119 -4.43 0.41 7.13
CA ALA A 119 -4.56 -0.46 5.96
C ALA A 119 -5.96 -1.08 5.96
N TYR A 120 -6.96 -0.38 5.40
CA TYR A 120 -8.35 -0.79 5.50
C TYR A 120 -8.96 -1.20 4.17
N GLY A 121 -9.66 -2.33 4.19
CA GLY A 121 -10.54 -2.81 3.13
C GLY A 121 -9.89 -2.94 1.76
N GLY A 122 -10.66 -2.65 0.71
CA GLY A 122 -10.21 -2.79 -0.67
C GLY A 122 -9.04 -1.88 -1.05
N SER A 123 -8.85 -0.75 -0.36
CA SER A 123 -7.71 0.13 -0.62
C SER A 123 -6.38 -0.46 -0.10
N TYR A 124 -6.40 -1.22 1.00
CA TYR A 124 -5.25 -2.00 1.43
C TYR A 124 -4.87 -3.05 0.37
N LEU A 125 -5.85 -3.79 -0.15
CA LEU A 125 -5.60 -4.71 -1.25
C LEU A 125 -4.95 -4.00 -2.44
N ALA A 126 -5.50 -2.85 -2.85
CA ALA A 126 -5.00 -2.05 -3.96
C ALA A 126 -3.58 -1.50 -3.74
N MET A 127 -3.12 -1.37 -2.51
CA MET A 127 -1.75 -0.97 -2.16
C MET A 127 -0.77 -2.16 -2.08
N CYS A 128 -1.06 -3.24 -2.79
CA CYS A 128 -0.25 -4.45 -2.87
C CYS A 128 -0.17 -5.21 -1.55
N SER A 129 -1.29 -5.76 -1.10
CA SER A 129 -1.33 -6.72 0.00
C SER A 129 -0.67 -8.05 -0.37
N GLN A 130 -0.50 -8.94 0.62
CA GLN A 130 -0.06 -10.32 0.42
C GLN A 130 -0.94 -11.03 -0.63
N ASP A 131 -2.26 -10.88 -0.52
CA ASP A 131 -3.23 -11.52 -1.43
C ASP A 131 -3.13 -10.99 -2.87
N LEU A 132 -2.65 -9.77 -3.08
CA LEU A 132 -2.42 -9.19 -4.41
C LEU A 132 -1.01 -9.52 -4.96
N GLY A 133 -0.24 -10.34 -4.25
CA GLY A 133 1.04 -10.84 -4.70
C GLY A 133 2.24 -9.98 -4.30
N ALA A 134 2.18 -9.32 -3.13
CA ALA A 134 3.40 -8.83 -2.50
C ALA A 134 4.32 -10.01 -2.18
N ASP A 135 5.61 -9.86 -2.44
CA ASP A 135 6.61 -10.89 -2.11
C ASP A 135 6.97 -10.86 -0.63
N GLN A 136 6.87 -9.69 -0.01
CA GLN A 136 7.02 -9.52 1.43
C GLN A 136 6.15 -8.38 1.94
N VAL A 137 5.43 -8.64 3.03
CA VAL A 137 4.63 -7.64 3.75
C VAL A 137 5.21 -7.43 5.13
N ILE A 138 5.62 -6.20 5.39
CA ILE A 138 6.22 -5.74 6.65
C ILE A 138 5.20 -4.82 7.32
N ALA A 139 5.05 -4.91 8.63
CA ALA A 139 4.21 -3.98 9.38
C ALA A 139 4.96 -3.33 10.54
N TRP A 140 4.62 -2.09 10.85
CA TRP A 140 5.01 -1.46 12.10
C TRP A 140 4.06 -1.88 13.22
N PRO A 141 4.47 -1.82 14.51
CA PRO A 141 3.58 -2.12 15.64
C PRO A 141 2.35 -1.21 15.71
N THR A 142 2.44 -0.02 15.10
CA THR A 142 1.36 0.97 14.98
C THR A 142 0.41 0.71 13.81
N ALA A 143 0.62 -0.36 13.07
CA ALA A 143 -0.24 -0.69 11.93
C ALA A 143 -1.61 -1.18 12.41
N GLU A 144 -2.64 -0.74 11.69
CA GLU A 144 -4.01 -1.22 11.85
C GLU A 144 -4.47 -1.82 10.52
N ILE A 145 -4.67 -3.13 10.51
CA ILE A 145 -5.06 -3.89 9.31
C ILE A 145 -6.46 -4.48 9.54
N ALA A 146 -7.44 -4.01 8.81
CA ALA A 146 -8.84 -4.40 9.01
C ALA A 146 -9.67 -4.28 7.73
N VAL A 147 -10.83 -4.96 7.71
CA VAL A 147 -11.80 -4.86 6.60
C VAL A 147 -12.40 -3.46 6.50
N MET A 148 -12.59 -2.79 7.64
CA MET A 148 -13.00 -1.38 7.70
C MET A 148 -12.37 -0.72 8.93
N GLY A 149 -12.33 0.62 8.95
CA GLY A 149 -11.81 1.34 10.09
C GLY A 149 -12.50 0.97 11.39
N PRO A 150 -11.75 0.71 12.50
CA PRO A 150 -12.31 0.18 13.75
C PRO A 150 -13.46 0.98 14.32
N ALA A 151 -13.41 2.33 14.26
CA ALA A 151 -14.49 3.19 14.71
C ALA A 151 -15.79 2.96 13.91
N GLY A 152 -15.67 2.76 12.60
CA GLY A 152 -16.82 2.42 11.74
C GLY A 152 -17.41 1.06 12.07
N ALA A 153 -16.55 0.06 12.25
CA ALA A 153 -16.93 -1.29 12.62
C ALA A 153 -17.64 -1.32 13.98
N ALA A 154 -17.06 -0.68 14.99
CA ALA A 154 -17.64 -0.61 16.33
C ALA A 154 -19.01 0.10 16.35
N ASN A 155 -19.17 1.19 15.60
CA ASN A 155 -20.46 1.87 15.46
C ASN A 155 -21.55 1.03 14.80
N ILE A 156 -21.20 0.07 13.97
CA ILE A 156 -22.16 -0.86 13.36
C ILE A 156 -22.47 -2.01 14.33
N ILE A 157 -21.44 -2.63 14.87
CA ILE A 157 -21.57 -3.83 15.71
C ILE A 157 -22.15 -3.50 17.08
N PHE A 158 -21.71 -2.39 17.69
CA PHE A 158 -22.04 -1.98 19.05
C PHE A 158 -22.93 -0.72 19.07
N LYS A 159 -23.78 -0.53 18.05
CA LYS A 159 -24.62 0.68 17.87
C LYS A 159 -25.42 1.10 19.10
N ASN A 160 -25.85 0.14 19.92
CA ASN A 160 -26.69 0.36 21.10
C ASN A 160 -25.93 0.19 22.42
N ASP A 161 -24.62 0.06 22.39
CA ASP A 161 -23.79 -0.08 23.59
C ASP A 161 -23.57 1.31 24.20
N PRO A 162 -23.74 1.49 25.52
CA PRO A 162 -23.51 2.78 26.18
C PRO A 162 -22.02 3.20 26.15
N ASP A 163 -21.09 2.26 25.95
CA ASP A 163 -19.65 2.52 25.90
C ASP A 163 -19.01 2.07 24.58
N VAL A 164 -19.51 2.63 23.46
CA VAL A 164 -18.97 2.38 22.12
C VAL A 164 -17.47 2.65 22.03
N LYS A 165 -16.94 3.60 22.85
CA LYS A 165 -15.53 3.97 22.82
C LYS A 165 -14.64 2.83 23.36
N ALA A 166 -14.96 2.28 24.53
CA ALA A 166 -14.22 1.14 25.08
C ALA A 166 -14.33 -0.08 24.16
N LYS A 167 -15.52 -0.29 23.56
CA LYS A 167 -15.72 -1.36 22.56
C LYS A 167 -14.92 -1.16 21.28
N THR A 168 -14.62 0.07 20.90
CA THR A 168 -13.73 0.36 19.75
C THR A 168 -12.30 -0.01 20.07
N GLU A 169 -11.83 0.31 21.27
CA GLU A 169 -10.48 -0.06 21.72
C GLU A 169 -10.33 -1.58 21.82
N GLU A 170 -11.31 -2.27 22.43
CA GLU A 170 -11.37 -3.74 22.47
C GLU A 170 -11.36 -4.36 21.07
N TYR A 171 -12.09 -3.76 20.12
CA TYR A 171 -12.12 -4.22 18.73
C TYR A 171 -10.75 -4.06 18.04
N ILE A 172 -10.05 -2.94 18.27
CA ILE A 172 -8.69 -2.73 17.74
C ILE A 172 -7.76 -3.83 18.25
N ASP A 173 -7.72 -4.04 19.55
CA ASP A 173 -6.83 -5.00 20.18
C ASP A 173 -7.08 -6.44 19.71
N ASN A 174 -8.35 -6.81 19.52
CA ASN A 174 -8.73 -8.16 19.15
C ASN A 174 -8.65 -8.44 17.64
N PHE A 175 -8.78 -7.42 16.76
CA PHE A 175 -8.98 -7.66 15.33
C PHE A 175 -8.11 -6.84 14.39
N ALA A 176 -7.62 -5.66 14.79
CA ALA A 176 -6.98 -4.73 13.88
C ALA A 176 -5.46 -4.62 14.03
N THR A 177 -4.86 -5.25 15.03
CA THR A 177 -3.40 -5.18 15.24
C THR A 177 -2.62 -5.91 14.15
N PRO A 178 -1.38 -5.51 13.86
CA PRO A 178 -0.54 -6.22 12.88
C PRO A 178 -0.22 -7.66 13.30
N TYR A 179 -0.27 -7.96 14.59
CA TYR A 179 -0.07 -9.31 15.12
C TYR A 179 -1.22 -10.24 14.73
N GLN A 180 -2.45 -9.74 14.75
CA GLN A 180 -3.62 -10.50 14.28
C GLN A 180 -3.55 -10.78 12.77
N ALA A 181 -3.04 -9.82 12.00
CA ALA A 181 -2.81 -10.02 10.57
C ALA A 181 -1.67 -11.02 10.32
N ALA A 182 -0.58 -10.97 11.09
CA ALA A 182 0.52 -11.92 11.00
C ALA A 182 0.08 -13.36 11.35
N MET A 183 -0.75 -13.54 12.36
CA MET A 183 -1.33 -14.85 12.70
C MET A 183 -2.16 -15.48 11.58
N ARG A 184 -2.64 -14.66 10.64
CA ARG A 184 -3.41 -15.09 9.47
C ARG A 184 -2.59 -15.16 8.18
N GLY A 185 -1.27 -14.94 8.24
CA GLY A 185 -0.38 -14.94 7.09
C GLY A 185 -0.50 -13.72 6.17
N MET A 186 -1.13 -12.63 6.62
CA MET A 186 -1.27 -11.39 5.84
C MET A 186 -0.06 -10.45 6.00
N VAL A 187 0.76 -10.68 7.01
CA VAL A 187 1.99 -9.95 7.33
C VAL A 187 3.09 -10.95 7.64
N ASP A 188 4.23 -10.82 6.98
CA ASP A 188 5.37 -11.73 7.17
C ASP A 188 6.19 -11.39 8.42
N ILE A 189 6.33 -10.08 8.70
CA ILE A 189 7.14 -9.63 9.82
C ILE A 189 6.63 -8.29 10.40
N VAL A 190 6.62 -8.20 11.73
CA VAL A 190 6.37 -6.95 12.45
C VAL A 190 7.69 -6.42 12.98
N ILE A 191 8.04 -5.18 12.63
CA ILE A 191 9.33 -4.56 12.95
C ILE A 191 9.18 -3.17 13.56
N GLU A 192 10.10 -2.77 14.40
CA GLU A 192 10.20 -1.37 14.81
C GLU A 192 10.58 -0.46 13.63
N PRO A 193 10.07 0.78 13.57
CA PRO A 193 10.33 1.72 12.46
C PRO A 193 11.82 1.90 12.12
N LYS A 194 12.72 1.89 13.12
CA LYS A 194 14.17 2.02 12.91
C LYS A 194 14.78 0.91 12.07
N ASN A 195 14.14 -0.27 12.04
CA ASN A 195 14.59 -1.45 11.30
C ASN A 195 14.05 -1.49 9.85
N THR A 196 13.25 -0.50 9.43
CA THR A 196 12.58 -0.51 8.13
C THR A 196 13.58 -0.58 6.98
N ARG A 197 14.58 0.31 6.97
CA ARG A 197 15.59 0.34 5.90
C ARG A 197 16.38 -0.97 5.79
N PRO A 198 17.03 -1.51 6.84
CA PRO A 198 17.77 -2.76 6.71
C PRO A 198 16.89 -3.95 6.32
N THR A 199 15.64 -4.01 6.78
CA THR A 199 14.72 -5.08 6.41
C THR A 199 14.35 -5.02 4.92
N ILE A 200 14.09 -3.83 4.38
CA ILE A 200 13.81 -3.65 2.94
C ILE A 200 15.02 -4.03 2.10
N ILE A 201 16.24 -3.62 2.49
CA ILE A 201 17.47 -3.97 1.77
C ILE A 201 17.65 -5.49 1.74
N ASN A 202 17.50 -6.17 2.86
CA ASN A 202 17.59 -7.63 2.92
C ASN A 202 16.53 -8.32 2.03
N ALA A 203 15.30 -7.80 2.01
CA ALA A 203 14.24 -8.31 1.14
C ALA A 203 14.59 -8.12 -0.34
N LEU A 204 15.10 -6.96 -0.73
CA LEU A 204 15.53 -6.68 -2.10
C LEU A 204 16.67 -7.61 -2.52
N GLN A 205 17.66 -7.86 -1.65
CA GLN A 205 18.77 -8.78 -1.91
C GLN A 205 18.25 -10.22 -2.08
N MET A 206 17.35 -10.68 -1.22
CA MET A 206 16.73 -12.01 -1.32
C MET A 206 15.96 -12.17 -2.63
N LEU A 207 15.28 -11.13 -3.10
CA LEU A 207 14.43 -11.15 -4.28
C LEU A 207 15.17 -10.85 -5.61
N GLN A 208 16.48 -10.63 -5.61
CA GLN A 208 17.27 -10.36 -6.83
C GLN A 208 17.13 -11.46 -7.89
N SER A 209 16.98 -12.70 -7.45
CA SER A 209 16.80 -13.85 -8.34
C SER A 209 15.36 -14.10 -8.77
N LYS A 210 14.40 -13.29 -8.32
CA LYS A 210 13.00 -13.45 -8.70
C LYS A 210 12.85 -13.45 -10.21
N ARG A 211 12.20 -14.50 -10.73
CA ARG A 211 11.82 -14.63 -12.12
C ARG A 211 10.40 -15.18 -12.16
N GLU A 212 9.49 -14.39 -12.61
CA GLU A 212 8.07 -14.75 -12.74
C GLU A 212 7.68 -14.65 -14.20
N THR A 213 7.14 -15.74 -14.75
CA THR A 213 6.64 -15.77 -16.13
C THR A 213 5.12 -15.71 -16.11
N ARG A 214 4.56 -14.91 -16.99
CA ARG A 214 3.11 -14.83 -17.20
C ARG A 214 2.72 -15.65 -18.46
N PRO A 215 1.49 -16.13 -18.55
CA PRO A 215 1.02 -16.76 -19.80
C PRO A 215 1.22 -15.83 -20.99
N ALA A 216 1.70 -16.39 -22.11
CA ALA A 216 1.92 -15.62 -23.32
C ALA A 216 0.61 -15.01 -23.82
N LYS A 217 0.60 -13.71 -24.04
CA LYS A 217 -0.52 -12.93 -24.58
C LYS A 217 0.03 -11.79 -25.42
N ARG A 218 -0.78 -11.25 -26.33
CA ARG A 218 -0.34 -10.11 -27.15
C ARG A 218 -0.14 -8.85 -26.32
N HIS A 219 -1.04 -8.59 -25.37
CA HIS A 219 -1.02 -7.44 -24.44
C HIS A 219 -1.95 -7.72 -23.26
N GLY A 220 -1.83 -6.90 -22.20
CA GLY A 220 -2.77 -6.91 -21.09
C GLY A 220 -4.09 -6.24 -21.45
N ASN A 221 -5.18 -6.62 -20.80
CA ASN A 221 -6.49 -5.99 -20.93
C ASN A 221 -6.80 -5.18 -19.65
N ILE A 222 -6.05 -4.09 -19.48
CA ILE A 222 -6.24 -3.20 -18.32
C ILE A 222 -7.61 -2.51 -18.41
N PRO A 223 -8.34 -2.33 -17.29
CA PRO A 223 -9.54 -1.51 -17.25
C PRO A 223 -9.29 -0.08 -17.78
N LEU A 224 -10.15 0.45 -18.63
CA LEU A 224 -9.98 1.77 -19.29
C LEU A 224 -10.74 2.85 -18.54
#